data_11cd61ca95041a6607562ad1fe789bcf
#
_entry.id   11cd61ca95041a6607562ad1fe789bcf
#
_cell.length_a   1.000
_cell.length_b   1.000
_cell.length_c   1.000
_cell.angle_alpha   90.00
_cell.angle_beta   90.00
_cell.angle_gamma   90.00
#
_symmetry.space_group_name_H-M   'P 1'
#
loop_
_entity.id
_entity.type
_entity.pdbx_description
1 polymer ?
#
loop_
_entity_poly.entity_id
_entity_poly.type
_entity_poly.pdbx_seq_one_letter_code
_entity_poly.pdbx_strand_id
1 'polypeptide(L)'
;MNTFNEPEDAVQWLECGKILLHPTEGIWGIGCDAFNLNAVQKINHLKQRESSKNFIILAPTISHALQYFKPLINSQIDFINDVWPGHTTVIYESNYLLPRHLKSIDNSIAMRVSNHKPIKNLLSKFNSLMVSTSANISNGPTPTNLDDVLAIFQDHDVALYNFDNGSAIKPSSIIDLKTMDYIRE
;
A
#
# COMPACT_ATOMS: atom_id res chain seq x y z
N MET A 1 14.26 0.60 17.10
CA MET A 1 13.55 0.98 15.87
C MET A 1 13.31 2.49 15.88
N ASN A 2 13.52 3.18 14.75
CA ASN A 2 13.19 4.60 14.62
C ASN A 2 11.67 4.77 14.61
N THR A 3 11.20 5.89 15.19
CA THR A 3 9.77 6.20 15.30
C THR A 3 9.55 7.64 14.87
N PHE A 4 8.62 7.85 13.95
CA PHE A 4 8.31 9.15 13.37
C PHE A 4 6.86 9.55 13.67
N ASN A 5 6.70 10.76 14.18
CA ASN A 5 5.40 11.39 14.41
C ASN A 5 5.10 12.51 13.39
N GLU A 6 6.09 12.86 12.57
CA GLU A 6 5.94 13.83 11.51
C GLU A 6 6.06 13.16 10.14
N PRO A 7 5.19 13.48 9.18
CA PRO A 7 5.24 12.86 7.86
C PRO A 7 6.52 13.17 7.09
N GLU A 8 7.14 14.33 7.30
CA GLU A 8 8.38 14.74 6.65
C GLU A 8 9.55 13.80 6.99
N ASP A 9 9.69 13.39 8.25
CA ASP A 9 10.75 12.46 8.68
C ASP A 9 10.51 11.07 8.10
N ALA A 10 9.25 10.62 8.07
CA ALA A 10 8.88 9.34 7.46
C ALA A 10 9.12 9.35 5.94
N VAL A 11 8.89 10.47 5.26
CA VAL A 11 9.20 10.65 3.83
C VAL A 11 10.69 10.54 3.57
N GLN A 12 11.53 11.26 4.32
CA GLN A 12 12.99 11.15 4.17
C GLN A 12 13.48 9.71 4.37
N TRP A 13 12.86 8.97 5.29
CA TRP A 13 13.15 7.56 5.51
C TRP A 13 12.82 6.69 4.29
N LEU A 14 11.66 6.91 3.68
CA LEU A 14 11.23 6.21 2.46
C LEU A 14 12.14 6.55 1.28
N GLU A 15 12.51 7.81 1.10
CA GLU A 15 13.41 8.29 0.05
C GLU A 15 14.83 7.71 0.18
N CYS A 16 15.26 7.37 1.39
CA CYS A 16 16.50 6.60 1.61
C CYS A 16 16.36 5.10 1.26
N GLY A 17 15.25 4.68 0.65
CA GLY A 17 15.02 3.30 0.24
C GLY A 17 14.74 2.34 1.40
N LYS A 18 14.25 2.85 2.52
CA LYS A 18 13.97 2.08 3.73
C LYS A 18 12.48 1.74 3.85
N ILE A 19 12.14 0.95 4.86
CA ILE A 19 10.83 0.35 5.06
C ILE A 19 10.11 1.04 6.22
N LEU A 20 8.80 1.22 6.06
CA LEU A 20 7.96 1.89 7.06
C LEU A 20 6.82 0.96 7.49
N LEU A 21 6.72 0.71 8.79
CA LEU A 21 5.48 0.26 9.42
C LEU A 21 4.56 1.48 9.52
N HIS A 22 3.34 1.33 9.08
CA HIS A 22 2.41 2.45 9.00
C HIS A 22 0.98 2.05 9.36
N PRO A 23 0.19 2.96 9.93
CA PRO A 23 -1.22 2.71 10.18
C PRO A 23 -1.99 2.64 8.86
N THR A 24 -3.16 2.03 8.92
CA THR A 24 -4.15 2.06 7.84
C THR A 24 -5.55 2.28 8.40
N GLU A 25 -6.58 2.13 7.60
CA GLU A 25 -7.96 2.19 8.05
C GLU A 25 -8.32 1.12 9.08
N GLY A 26 -7.56 -0.02 9.12
CA GLY A 26 -7.90 -1.11 10.02
C GLY A 26 -6.72 -1.87 10.61
N ILE A 27 -5.80 -2.35 9.77
CA ILE A 27 -4.69 -3.20 10.20
C ILE A 27 -3.36 -2.52 9.91
N TRP A 28 -2.33 -2.81 10.71
CA TRP A 28 -0.99 -2.30 10.45
C TRP A 28 -0.47 -2.74 9.09
N GLY A 29 0.12 -1.80 8.37
CA GLY A 29 0.78 -2.02 7.09
C GLY A 29 2.30 -1.96 7.21
N ILE A 30 2.97 -2.59 6.24
CA ILE A 30 4.39 -2.45 5.99
C ILE A 30 4.58 -2.07 4.54
N GLY A 31 5.37 -1.03 4.27
CA GLY A 31 5.52 -0.46 2.94
C GLY A 31 6.86 0.20 2.70
N CYS A 32 7.12 0.56 1.46
CA CYS A 32 8.29 1.30 1.01
C CYS A 32 7.97 2.06 -0.28
N ASP A 33 8.93 2.84 -0.77
CA ASP A 33 8.85 3.44 -2.11
C ASP A 33 8.62 2.34 -3.16
N ALA A 34 7.54 2.46 -3.92
CA ALA A 34 7.16 1.49 -4.95
C ALA A 34 8.21 1.38 -6.08
N PHE A 35 8.93 2.45 -6.37
CA PHE A 35 9.94 2.46 -7.42
C PHE A 35 11.30 1.92 -6.97
N ASN A 36 11.51 1.69 -5.68
CA ASN A 36 12.73 1.10 -5.16
C ASN A 36 12.64 -0.44 -5.10
N LEU A 37 13.12 -1.10 -6.15
CA LEU A 37 13.10 -2.57 -6.26
C LEU A 37 13.76 -3.27 -5.05
N ASN A 38 14.88 -2.73 -4.54
CA ASN A 38 15.61 -3.34 -3.43
C ASN A 38 14.76 -3.29 -2.14
N ALA A 39 14.09 -2.17 -1.89
CA ALA A 39 13.19 -2.03 -0.75
C ALA A 39 11.97 -2.97 -0.86
N VAL A 40 11.39 -3.11 -2.05
CA VAL A 40 10.29 -4.06 -2.32
C VAL A 40 10.75 -5.50 -2.09
N GLN A 41 11.93 -5.88 -2.58
CA GLN A 41 12.51 -7.22 -2.34
C GLN A 41 12.77 -7.47 -0.85
N LYS A 42 13.24 -6.45 -0.12
CA LYS A 42 13.47 -6.55 1.33
C LYS A 42 12.16 -6.78 2.09
N ILE A 43 11.04 -6.15 1.70
CA ILE A 43 9.73 -6.46 2.29
C ILE A 43 9.35 -7.93 2.04
N ASN A 44 9.56 -8.46 0.82
CA ASN A 44 9.30 -9.87 0.54
C ASN A 44 10.12 -10.79 1.45
N HIS A 45 11.40 -10.48 1.64
CA HIS A 45 12.28 -11.25 2.54
C HIS A 45 11.80 -11.20 4.01
N LEU A 46 11.56 -9.99 4.55
CA LEU A 46 11.10 -9.80 5.92
C LEU A 46 9.77 -10.50 6.21
N LYS A 47 8.88 -10.54 5.23
CA LYS A 47 7.58 -11.20 5.33
C LYS A 47 7.61 -12.69 4.99
N GLN A 48 8.74 -13.25 4.54
CA GLN A 48 8.82 -14.58 3.95
C GLN A 48 7.77 -14.77 2.85
N ARG A 49 7.64 -13.75 1.99
CA ARG A 49 6.59 -13.64 0.99
C ARG A 49 7.09 -14.09 -0.38
N GLU A 50 6.30 -14.91 -1.04
CA GLU A 50 6.55 -15.24 -2.44
C GLU A 50 6.51 -13.98 -3.32
N SER A 51 7.50 -13.81 -4.17
CA SER A 51 7.62 -12.66 -5.07
C SER A 51 6.50 -12.59 -6.13
N SER A 52 5.77 -13.67 -6.32
CA SER A 52 4.61 -13.73 -7.22
C SER A 52 3.36 -13.03 -6.68
N LYS A 53 3.28 -12.79 -5.36
CA LYS A 53 2.14 -12.12 -4.75
C LYS A 53 2.23 -10.61 -4.96
N ASN A 54 1.20 -10.00 -5.54
CA ASN A 54 1.13 -8.57 -5.79
C ASN A 54 0.97 -7.76 -4.50
N PHE A 55 1.56 -6.57 -4.48
CA PHE A 55 1.34 -5.56 -3.44
C PHE A 55 0.13 -4.69 -3.77
N ILE A 56 -0.47 -4.10 -2.75
CA ILE A 56 -1.33 -2.94 -2.94
C ILE A 56 -0.42 -1.72 -3.08
N ILE A 57 -0.68 -0.90 -4.10
CA ILE A 57 0.04 0.35 -4.35
C ILE A 57 -0.83 1.48 -3.84
N LEU A 58 -0.35 2.22 -2.86
CA LEU A 58 -1.00 3.42 -2.35
C LEU A 58 -0.58 4.63 -3.18
N ALA A 59 -1.56 5.39 -3.65
CA ALA A 59 -1.33 6.62 -4.40
C ALA A 59 -1.81 7.84 -3.61
N PRO A 60 -1.15 9.02 -3.76
CA PRO A 60 -1.51 10.23 -3.02
C PRO A 60 -2.88 10.79 -3.41
N THR A 61 -3.27 10.66 -4.66
CA THR A 61 -4.55 11.18 -5.18
C THR A 61 -5.13 10.25 -6.25
N ILE A 62 -6.43 10.40 -6.55
CA ILE A 62 -7.10 9.69 -7.63
C ILE A 62 -6.42 9.99 -8.96
N SER A 63 -6.19 11.27 -9.27
CA SER A 63 -5.54 11.68 -10.51
C SER A 63 -4.13 11.11 -10.67
N HIS A 64 -3.39 10.95 -9.56
CA HIS A 64 -2.07 10.30 -9.57
C HIS A 64 -2.20 8.80 -9.87
N ALA A 65 -3.15 8.11 -9.24
CA ALA A 65 -3.40 6.69 -9.47
C ALA A 65 -3.80 6.40 -10.92
N LEU A 66 -4.71 7.20 -11.49
CA LEU A 66 -5.22 7.02 -12.85
C LEU A 66 -4.15 7.12 -13.93
N GLN A 67 -3.03 7.81 -13.68
CA GLN A 67 -1.92 7.90 -14.63
C GLN A 67 -1.29 6.54 -14.96
N TYR A 68 -1.45 5.55 -14.09
CA TYR A 68 -0.83 4.22 -14.23
C TYR A 68 -1.77 3.15 -14.77
N PHE A 69 -3.04 3.45 -14.89
CA PHE A 69 -4.02 2.57 -15.51
C PHE A 69 -4.03 2.72 -17.05
N LYS A 70 -4.43 1.67 -17.76
CA LYS A 70 -4.86 1.83 -19.14
C LYS A 70 -6.10 2.72 -19.21
N PRO A 71 -6.45 3.25 -20.39
CA PRO A 71 -7.65 4.08 -20.54
C PRO A 71 -8.90 3.42 -19.94
N LEU A 72 -9.64 4.19 -19.18
CA LEU A 72 -10.87 3.79 -18.49
C LEU A 72 -12.08 4.32 -19.24
N ILE A 73 -13.20 3.60 -19.18
CA ILE A 73 -14.51 4.09 -19.62
C ILE A 73 -15.18 4.89 -18.50
N ASN A 74 -16.19 5.70 -18.83
CA ASN A 74 -16.82 6.60 -17.88
C ASN A 74 -17.38 5.89 -16.63
N SER A 75 -18.05 4.74 -16.81
CA SER A 75 -18.58 3.99 -15.66
C SER A 75 -17.50 3.49 -14.68
N GLN A 76 -16.29 3.20 -15.17
CA GLN A 76 -15.16 2.82 -14.33
C GLN A 76 -14.60 4.03 -13.58
N ILE A 77 -14.56 5.20 -14.23
CA ILE A 77 -14.14 6.46 -13.61
C ILE A 77 -15.14 6.85 -12.52
N ASP A 78 -16.45 6.77 -12.81
CA ASP A 78 -17.51 7.06 -11.86
C ASP A 78 -17.40 6.16 -10.63
N PHE A 79 -17.24 4.85 -10.84
CA PHE A 79 -17.03 3.90 -9.74
C PHE A 79 -15.79 4.23 -8.90
N ILE A 80 -14.66 4.56 -9.53
CA ILE A 80 -13.44 4.95 -8.80
C ILE A 80 -13.71 6.20 -7.94
N ASN A 81 -14.40 7.19 -8.46
CA ASN A 81 -14.73 8.41 -7.72
C ASN A 81 -15.70 8.16 -6.55
N ASP A 82 -16.55 7.13 -6.64
CA ASP A 82 -17.44 6.73 -5.55
C ASP A 82 -16.71 6.02 -4.41
N VAL A 83 -15.68 5.22 -4.74
CA VAL A 83 -14.99 4.39 -3.73
C VAL A 83 -13.66 4.98 -3.24
N TRP A 84 -13.09 5.97 -3.92
CA TRP A 84 -11.85 6.66 -3.55
C TRP A 84 -12.05 8.16 -3.30
N PRO A 85 -11.33 8.72 -2.32
CA PRO A 85 -10.46 8.08 -1.31
C PRO A 85 -11.24 7.20 -0.35
N GLY A 86 -10.76 5.96 -0.10
CA GLY A 86 -11.50 5.03 0.73
C GLY A 86 -10.79 3.70 1.00
N HIS A 87 -11.55 2.77 1.60
CA HIS A 87 -11.06 1.46 2.02
C HIS A 87 -11.26 0.37 0.96
N THR A 88 -11.27 0.76 -0.32
CA THR A 88 -11.42 -0.15 -1.45
C THR A 88 -10.15 -0.15 -2.31
N THR A 89 -9.61 -1.32 -2.57
CA THR A 89 -8.52 -1.56 -3.51
C THR A 89 -9.11 -1.93 -4.86
N VAL A 90 -8.64 -1.30 -5.92
CA VAL A 90 -9.07 -1.55 -7.29
C VAL A 90 -7.96 -2.27 -8.05
N ILE A 91 -8.29 -3.37 -8.71
CA ILE A 91 -7.39 -4.07 -9.63
C ILE A 91 -7.78 -3.70 -11.06
N TYR A 92 -6.78 -3.28 -11.85
CA TYR A 92 -6.96 -2.99 -13.27
C TYR A 92 -5.66 -3.14 -14.05
N GLU A 93 -5.77 -3.22 -15.38
CA GLU A 93 -4.62 -3.30 -16.27
C GLU A 93 -3.76 -2.01 -16.18
N SER A 94 -2.45 -2.19 -15.97
CA SER A 94 -1.52 -1.07 -15.95
C SER A 94 -1.05 -0.68 -17.36
N ASN A 95 -0.69 0.59 -17.52
CA ASN A 95 0.04 1.05 -18.70
C ASN A 95 1.55 0.78 -18.56
N TYR A 96 2.38 1.39 -19.44
CA TYR A 96 3.83 1.19 -19.49
C TYR A 96 4.63 1.98 -18.44
N LEU A 97 3.99 2.92 -17.71
CA LEU A 97 4.71 3.82 -16.79
C LEU A 97 5.20 3.13 -15.52
N LEU A 98 4.57 2.03 -15.11
CA LEU A 98 5.01 1.28 -13.95
C LEU A 98 6.06 0.23 -14.30
N PRO A 99 7.07 0.03 -13.44
CA PRO A 99 8.06 -1.03 -13.60
C PRO A 99 7.44 -2.43 -13.42
N ARG A 100 8.08 -3.43 -14.01
CA ARG A 100 7.57 -4.81 -14.06
C ARG A 100 7.34 -5.43 -12.68
N HIS A 101 8.18 -5.12 -11.71
CA HIS A 101 8.10 -5.70 -10.36
C HIS A 101 6.84 -5.28 -9.57
N LEU A 102 6.10 -4.27 -10.04
CA LEU A 102 4.82 -3.84 -9.45
C LEU A 102 3.60 -4.45 -10.13
N LYS A 103 3.80 -5.20 -11.22
CA LYS A 103 2.73 -5.75 -12.04
C LYS A 103 2.61 -7.26 -11.82
N SER A 104 1.37 -7.74 -11.85
CA SER A 104 1.08 -9.17 -11.93
C SER A 104 1.52 -9.77 -13.29
N ILE A 105 1.34 -11.07 -13.43
CA ILE A 105 1.68 -11.80 -14.68
C ILE A 105 0.85 -11.28 -15.85
N ASP A 106 -0.42 -10.94 -15.62
CA ASP A 106 -1.38 -10.40 -16.60
C ASP A 106 -1.27 -8.87 -16.80
N ASN A 107 -0.23 -8.24 -16.22
CA ASN A 107 -0.01 -6.79 -16.19
C ASN A 107 -1.06 -5.98 -15.42
N SER A 108 -1.88 -6.61 -14.60
CA SER A 108 -2.74 -5.86 -13.66
C SER A 108 -1.94 -5.33 -12.48
N ILE A 109 -2.50 -4.33 -11.81
CA ILE A 109 -2.00 -3.71 -10.58
C ILE A 109 -3.15 -3.52 -9.61
N ALA A 110 -2.86 -3.64 -8.31
CA ALA A 110 -3.81 -3.36 -7.24
C ALA A 110 -3.48 -1.99 -6.64
N MET A 111 -4.35 -1.00 -6.82
CA MET A 111 -4.13 0.36 -6.32
C MET A 111 -5.21 0.78 -5.33
N ARG A 112 -4.84 1.70 -4.44
CA ARG A 112 -5.77 2.35 -3.52
C ARG A 112 -5.37 3.79 -3.24
N VAL A 113 -6.38 4.66 -3.13
CA VAL A 113 -6.25 6.00 -2.56
C VAL A 113 -6.92 5.97 -1.19
N SER A 114 -6.11 6.02 -0.15
CA SER A 114 -6.57 5.89 1.24
C SER A 114 -7.27 7.16 1.73
N ASN A 115 -8.30 7.00 2.56
CA ASN A 115 -8.93 8.10 3.29
C ASN A 115 -8.38 8.28 4.72
N HIS A 116 -7.53 7.39 5.19
CA HIS A 116 -6.93 7.46 6.51
C HIS A 116 -5.99 8.66 6.62
N LYS A 117 -6.28 9.59 7.55
CA LYS A 117 -5.60 10.88 7.65
C LYS A 117 -4.07 10.78 7.75
N PRO A 118 -3.46 9.91 8.57
CA PRO A 118 -1.99 9.76 8.61
C PRO A 118 -1.41 9.35 7.25
N ILE A 119 -2.03 8.40 6.55
CA ILE A 119 -1.56 7.94 5.23
C ILE A 119 -1.72 9.02 4.17
N LYS A 120 -2.84 9.77 4.19
CA LYS A 120 -3.03 10.92 3.29
C LYS A 120 -1.94 11.97 3.50
N ASN A 121 -1.61 12.30 4.74
CA ASN A 121 -0.57 13.27 5.07
C ASN A 121 0.80 12.78 4.59
N LEU A 122 1.15 11.52 4.87
CA LEU A 122 2.40 10.92 4.41
C LEU A 122 2.51 10.97 2.89
N LEU A 123 1.51 10.45 2.17
CA LEU A 123 1.56 10.37 0.71
C LEU A 123 1.50 11.73 0.02
N SER A 124 0.82 12.72 0.61
CA SER A 124 0.81 14.08 0.07
C SER A 124 2.18 14.75 0.10
N LYS A 125 3.01 14.41 1.10
CA LYS A 125 4.39 14.90 1.23
C LYS A 125 5.36 14.07 0.39
N PHE A 126 5.19 12.75 0.39
CA PHE A 126 6.00 11.83 -0.40
C PHE A 126 5.80 12.03 -1.91
N ASN A 127 4.61 12.41 -2.32
CA ASN A 127 4.22 12.69 -3.71
C ASN A 127 4.65 11.61 -4.71
N SER A 128 4.72 10.37 -4.25
CA SER A 128 5.09 9.17 -5.01
C SER A 128 4.18 8.01 -4.65
N LEU A 129 4.36 6.87 -5.29
CA LEU A 129 3.65 5.63 -4.98
C LEU A 129 4.36 4.86 -3.87
N MET A 130 3.60 4.29 -2.96
CA MET A 130 4.10 3.43 -1.89
C MET A 130 3.50 2.03 -2.01
N VAL A 131 4.31 0.98 -2.07
CA VAL A 131 3.80 -0.38 -1.88
C VAL A 131 3.37 -0.56 -0.44
N SER A 132 2.30 -1.30 -0.22
CA SER A 132 1.78 -1.61 1.11
C SER A 132 1.23 -3.03 1.15
N THR A 133 1.45 -3.69 2.26
CA THR A 133 0.87 -4.99 2.58
C THR A 133 0.65 -5.09 4.09
N SER A 134 -0.18 -6.04 4.56
CA SER A 134 -0.38 -6.26 5.99
C SER A 134 0.94 -6.54 6.72
N ALA A 135 1.10 -6.00 7.93
CA ALA A 135 2.31 -6.16 8.74
C ALA A 135 2.28 -7.49 9.53
N ASN A 136 2.35 -8.62 8.79
CA ASN A 136 2.45 -9.98 9.34
C ASN A 136 3.42 -10.81 8.49
N ILE A 137 3.88 -11.94 9.00
CA ILE A 137 4.55 -12.97 8.18
C ILE A 137 3.51 -13.54 7.20
N SER A 138 3.92 -13.81 5.97
CA SER A 138 3.02 -14.31 4.94
C SER A 138 2.32 -15.59 5.37
N ASN A 139 1.01 -15.65 5.13
CA ASN A 139 0.12 -16.74 5.54
C ASN A 139 -0.02 -16.92 7.07
N GLY A 140 0.65 -16.11 7.87
CA GLY A 140 0.47 -16.07 9.32
C GLY A 140 -0.69 -15.17 9.76
N PRO A 141 -1.06 -15.22 11.04
CA PRO A 141 -2.11 -14.37 11.59
C PRO A 141 -1.74 -12.88 11.46
N THR A 142 -2.75 -12.05 11.27
CA THR A 142 -2.56 -10.59 11.30
C THR A 142 -2.47 -10.14 12.76
N PRO A 143 -1.38 -9.45 13.17
CA PRO A 143 -1.28 -8.89 14.52
C PRO A 143 -2.41 -7.90 14.81
N THR A 144 -2.94 -7.95 16.02
CA THR A 144 -4.05 -7.10 16.46
C THR A 144 -3.58 -5.85 17.20
N ASN A 145 -2.35 -5.83 17.66
CA ASN A 145 -1.75 -4.70 18.39
C ASN A 145 -0.38 -4.34 17.82
N LEU A 146 0.11 -3.17 18.19
CA LEU A 146 1.39 -2.66 17.71
C LEU A 146 2.59 -3.44 18.25
N ASP A 147 2.55 -3.89 19.49
CA ASP A 147 3.68 -4.60 20.11
C ASP A 147 3.99 -5.90 19.37
N ASP A 148 2.97 -6.63 18.95
CA ASP A 148 3.14 -7.83 18.12
C ASP A 148 3.75 -7.50 16.75
N VAL A 149 3.35 -6.39 16.12
CA VAL A 149 3.94 -5.93 14.86
C VAL A 149 5.42 -5.59 15.05
N LEU A 150 5.74 -4.86 16.09
CA LEU A 150 7.12 -4.47 16.40
C LEU A 150 8.00 -5.68 16.72
N ALA A 151 7.44 -6.72 17.37
CA ALA A 151 8.16 -7.97 17.66
C ALA A 151 8.53 -8.75 16.38
N ILE A 152 7.68 -8.68 15.34
CA ILE A 152 7.91 -9.37 14.05
C ILE A 152 8.98 -8.67 13.22
N PHE A 153 9.00 -7.33 13.19
CA PHE A 153 9.80 -6.55 12.22
C PHE A 153 10.94 -5.78 12.90
N GLN A 154 11.82 -6.50 13.61
CA GLN A 154 13.00 -5.93 14.28
C GLN A 154 14.20 -5.84 13.31
N ASP A 155 14.17 -4.92 12.35
CA ASP A 155 15.26 -4.67 11.40
C ASP A 155 15.68 -3.19 11.48
N HIS A 156 16.95 -2.88 11.27
CA HIS A 156 17.49 -1.53 11.36
C HIS A 156 17.00 -0.59 10.22
N ASP A 157 16.54 -1.17 9.11
CA ASP A 157 15.95 -0.44 7.99
C ASP A 157 14.42 -0.36 8.06
N VAL A 158 13.83 -0.81 9.16
CA VAL A 158 12.39 -0.67 9.43
C VAL A 158 12.18 0.40 10.50
N ALA A 159 11.28 1.33 10.23
CA ALA A 159 10.84 2.37 11.16
C ALA A 159 9.32 2.34 11.33
N LEU A 160 8.84 2.96 12.40
CA LEU A 160 7.43 3.12 12.70
C LEU A 160 6.97 4.55 12.35
N TYR A 161 5.93 4.68 11.55
CA TYR A 161 5.13 5.89 11.43
C TYR A 161 4.00 5.80 12.46
N ASN A 162 4.20 6.51 13.58
CA ASN A 162 3.49 6.29 14.84
C ASN A 162 2.18 7.09 14.92
N PHE A 163 1.15 6.53 14.35
CA PHE A 163 -0.23 7.00 14.45
C PHE A 163 -1.18 5.82 14.64
N ASP A 164 -2.36 6.08 15.17
CA ASP A 164 -3.38 5.06 15.35
C ASP A 164 -3.93 4.55 14.01
N ASN A 165 -4.26 3.27 13.96
CA ASN A 165 -5.10 2.73 12.90
C ASN A 165 -6.50 3.34 12.94
N GLY A 166 -7.19 3.31 11.80
CA GLY A 166 -8.60 3.61 11.74
C GLY A 166 -9.46 2.53 12.41
N SER A 167 -10.76 2.69 12.31
CA SER A 167 -11.74 1.83 13.00
C SER A 167 -12.20 0.62 12.16
N ALA A 168 -11.67 0.42 10.97
CA ALA A 168 -12.05 -0.73 10.15
C ALA A 168 -11.54 -2.04 10.79
N ILE A 169 -12.41 -3.03 10.86
CA ILE A 169 -12.07 -4.34 11.46
C ILE A 169 -11.42 -5.27 10.44
N LYS A 170 -11.70 -5.07 9.16
CA LYS A 170 -11.24 -5.92 8.06
C LYS A 170 -10.15 -5.21 7.22
N PRO A 171 -9.34 -5.95 6.44
CA PRO A 171 -8.56 -5.38 5.36
C PRO A 171 -9.45 -4.69 4.32
N SER A 172 -8.85 -3.87 3.44
CA SER A 172 -9.60 -3.24 2.33
C SER A 172 -10.33 -4.27 1.49
N SER A 173 -11.54 -3.95 1.03
CA SER A 173 -12.15 -4.71 -0.06
C SER A 173 -11.28 -4.66 -1.32
N ILE A 174 -11.38 -5.67 -2.16
CA ILE A 174 -10.67 -5.71 -3.45
C ILE A 174 -11.69 -5.99 -4.55
N ILE A 175 -11.70 -5.15 -5.56
CA ILE A 175 -12.58 -5.28 -6.74
C ILE A 175 -11.74 -5.32 -8.02
N ASP A 176 -12.15 -6.19 -8.95
CA ASP A 176 -11.66 -6.15 -10.33
C ASP A 176 -12.49 -5.13 -11.11
N LEU A 177 -11.87 -4.04 -11.54
CA LEU A 177 -12.55 -2.95 -12.24
C LEU A 177 -13.02 -3.34 -13.66
N LYS A 178 -12.48 -4.42 -14.23
CA LYS A 178 -12.87 -4.88 -15.55
C LYS A 178 -14.21 -5.64 -15.52
N THR A 179 -14.39 -6.48 -14.51
CA THR A 179 -15.60 -7.30 -14.34
C THR A 179 -16.56 -6.73 -13.32
N MET A 180 -16.13 -5.79 -12.48
CA MET A 180 -16.84 -5.22 -11.33
C MET A 180 -17.13 -6.26 -10.22
N ASP A 181 -16.38 -7.37 -10.21
CA ASP A 181 -16.52 -8.43 -9.21
C ASP A 181 -15.64 -8.15 -7.98
N TYR A 182 -16.19 -8.42 -6.80
CA TYR A 182 -15.41 -8.42 -5.57
C TYR A 182 -14.57 -9.68 -5.46
N ILE A 183 -13.25 -9.51 -5.39
CA ILE A 183 -12.28 -10.57 -5.11
C ILE A 183 -12.16 -10.80 -3.60
N ARG A 184 -12.37 -9.72 -2.82
CA ARG A 184 -12.42 -9.71 -1.36
C ARG A 184 -13.36 -8.61 -0.87
N GLU A 185 -14.26 -8.93 0.06
CA GLU A 185 -15.16 -8.01 0.76
C GLU A 185 -14.64 -7.61 2.15
#